data_6f13fcc8fc6038480e1b06c01aed9093
#
_entry.id   6f13fcc8fc6038480e1b06c01aed9093
#
_cell.length_a   1.000
_cell.length_b   1.000
_cell.length_c   1.000
_cell.angle_alpha   90.00
_cell.angle_beta   90.00
_cell.angle_gamma   90.00
#
_symmetry.space_group_name_H-M   'P 1'
#
loop_
_entity.id
_entity.type
_entity.pdbx_description
1 polymer ?
#
loop_
_entity_poly.entity_id
_entity_poly.type
_entity_poly.pdbx_seq_one_letter_code
_entity_poly.pdbx_strand_id
1 'polypeptide(L)'
;MELLINQVGYDCDGHKIALLQTAADVEISGLVRLRRLHDDRLLLEVPLQAAGQVPGWQGRAYWRADFSAFKESGHYRLEAITAQGIVRSTRFAIGQDLLTSRCLSDVIHYFKGQRASGAFDRADRSARLFGTDRHKDVHGGWFDASGDMSKYLSHLSYANYLNPQQTPMVVWSLLKCRELLAPRQDIDGVNLCKRLGDEGLHGADFLCRMQDEAGFFYMTLFDKWSKDPEQRELCAYATQQGLKSANWQAGFRQGGGMAIAALARAAREQTGGDFDTSHYAEAARRGYLHLREHNLTYLDDGRENIIDDYCALLAAVELTQTLGRDWLGEARERAGRLCARQRPHPEIGHYWSANDDGSRPYYHAAEAGLPVLALLEYLGVEPDQDRRARVSAVVQQALAAELALAARAGNPFALARQYVKGVDEAPRISFFMPHHNESGYWWQGENARLASLAAMAFAAARHFPQQSPLLMTFGQRQLDWILGQNPFNACMLAGHGINNPSYTAGYPNAPGGICNGITAGFDDEAEVAFIPEEYRDRLDQNWRWGEQWIPHGAWFALAISWQSTPEARHD
;
A
#
# COMPACT_ATOMS: atom_id res chain seq x y z
N MET A 1 -0.38 -30.14 -9.18
CA MET A 1 0.91 -29.55 -8.73
C MET A 1 1.17 -28.30 -9.53
N GLU A 2 1.57 -27.22 -8.87
CA GLU A 2 1.94 -25.93 -9.49
C GLU A 2 3.22 -25.39 -8.87
N LEU A 3 4.08 -24.77 -9.67
CA LEU A 3 5.31 -24.16 -9.20
C LEU A 3 5.15 -22.64 -9.16
N LEU A 4 4.99 -22.10 -7.95
CA LEU A 4 4.65 -20.73 -7.64
C LEU A 4 5.94 -19.90 -7.48
N ILE A 5 6.03 -18.80 -8.21
CA ILE A 5 7.17 -17.87 -8.21
C ILE A 5 6.71 -16.43 -8.30
N ASN A 6 7.60 -15.48 -8.03
CA ASN A 6 7.45 -14.13 -8.54
C ASN A 6 7.54 -14.16 -10.07
N GLN A 7 6.46 -13.93 -10.77
CA GLN A 7 6.35 -14.12 -12.21
C GLN A 7 6.99 -12.98 -13.02
N VAL A 8 7.27 -11.84 -12.40
CA VAL A 8 8.08 -10.77 -13.00
C VAL A 8 9.55 -11.09 -12.88
N GLY A 9 10.00 -11.51 -11.70
CA GLY A 9 11.37 -11.93 -11.43
C GLY A 9 11.95 -11.39 -10.14
N TYR A 10 13.28 -11.43 -10.05
CA TYR A 10 14.03 -11.17 -8.83
C TYR A 10 15.26 -10.31 -9.09
N ASP A 11 15.69 -9.55 -8.11
CA ASP A 11 16.99 -8.90 -8.15
C ASP A 11 18.13 -9.92 -8.01
N CYS A 12 19.28 -9.62 -8.64
CA CYS A 12 20.46 -10.49 -8.63
C CYS A 12 20.87 -10.88 -7.21
N ASP A 13 20.92 -9.90 -6.29
CA ASP A 13 21.30 -10.10 -4.89
C ASP A 13 20.08 -10.34 -3.97
N GLY A 14 18.87 -10.28 -4.51
CA GLY A 14 17.63 -10.45 -3.77
C GLY A 14 17.36 -11.91 -3.35
N HIS A 15 16.49 -12.08 -2.37
CA HIS A 15 15.99 -13.37 -1.93
C HIS A 15 15.08 -14.00 -2.99
N LYS A 16 15.33 -15.27 -3.35
CA LYS A 16 14.66 -15.97 -4.45
C LYS A 16 14.16 -17.33 -4.00
N ILE A 17 12.84 -17.43 -3.87
CA ILE A 17 12.17 -18.67 -3.43
C ILE A 17 11.16 -19.10 -4.49
N ALA A 18 11.08 -20.40 -4.71
CA ALA A 18 9.95 -21.06 -5.38
C ALA A 18 9.20 -21.93 -4.39
N LEU A 19 7.87 -22.02 -4.56
CA LEU A 19 7.01 -22.92 -3.80
C LEU A 19 6.34 -23.90 -4.76
N LEU A 20 6.50 -25.20 -4.51
CA LEU A 20 5.70 -26.22 -5.19
C LEU A 20 4.45 -26.46 -4.37
N GLN A 21 3.28 -26.17 -4.95
CA GLN A 21 1.96 -26.46 -4.38
C GLN A 21 1.46 -27.81 -4.85
N THR A 22 0.97 -28.62 -3.92
CA THR A 22 0.38 -29.94 -4.20
C THR A 22 -0.94 -30.12 -3.45
N ALA A 23 -1.64 -31.23 -3.69
CA ALA A 23 -2.69 -31.69 -2.78
C ALA A 23 -2.08 -32.03 -1.41
N ALA A 24 -2.86 -31.87 -0.34
CA ALA A 24 -2.38 -31.95 1.05
C ALA A 24 -1.89 -33.35 1.46
N ASP A 25 -2.35 -34.40 0.79
CA ASP A 25 -2.05 -35.83 1.03
C ASP A 25 -0.85 -36.34 0.23
N VAL A 26 -0.19 -35.48 -0.57
CA VAL A 26 0.92 -35.88 -1.45
C VAL A 26 2.26 -35.57 -0.79
N GLU A 27 3.03 -36.61 -0.50
CA GLU A 27 4.42 -36.46 -0.11
C GLU A 27 5.32 -36.28 -1.34
N ILE A 28 6.20 -35.30 -1.28
CA ILE A 28 7.13 -34.98 -2.35
C ILE A 28 8.58 -35.20 -1.89
N SER A 29 9.30 -35.96 -2.70
CA SER A 29 10.76 -35.97 -2.71
C SER A 29 11.21 -35.53 -4.10
N GLY A 30 12.11 -34.53 -4.16
CA GLY A 30 12.53 -34.02 -5.44
C GLY A 30 13.45 -32.79 -5.33
N LEU A 31 13.71 -32.19 -6.48
CA LEU A 31 14.53 -31.01 -6.61
C LEU A 31 13.93 -30.03 -7.62
N VAL A 32 14.40 -28.80 -7.60
CA VAL A 32 14.09 -27.77 -8.58
C VAL A 32 15.34 -27.48 -9.41
N ARG A 33 15.18 -27.46 -10.72
CA ARG A 33 16.19 -27.09 -11.71
C ARG A 33 15.97 -25.67 -12.21
N LEU A 34 16.99 -24.85 -12.19
CA LEU A 34 17.01 -23.56 -12.87
C LEU A 34 17.59 -23.72 -14.27
N ARG A 35 16.80 -23.37 -15.29
CA ARG A 35 17.22 -23.40 -16.68
C ARG A 35 17.20 -22.01 -17.30
N ARG A 36 18.24 -21.72 -18.07
CA ARG A 36 18.30 -20.51 -18.90
C ARG A 36 17.46 -20.69 -20.16
N LEU A 37 16.66 -19.66 -20.53
CA LEU A 37 15.66 -19.82 -21.59
C LEU A 37 16.24 -19.93 -23.00
N HIS A 38 17.33 -19.20 -23.30
CA HIS A 38 17.80 -19.11 -24.69
C HIS A 38 18.54 -20.37 -25.22
N ASP A 39 19.13 -21.17 -24.33
CA ASP A 39 19.89 -22.35 -24.68
C ASP A 39 19.48 -23.62 -23.92
N ASP A 40 18.46 -23.51 -23.08
CA ASP A 40 17.94 -24.57 -22.20
C ASP A 40 18.97 -25.16 -21.22
N ARG A 41 20.08 -24.46 -20.99
CA ARG A 41 21.15 -24.90 -20.13
C ARG A 41 20.71 -25.01 -18.68
N LEU A 42 21.01 -26.15 -18.05
CA LEU A 42 20.90 -26.33 -16.61
C LEU A 42 21.99 -25.54 -15.89
N LEU A 43 21.62 -24.68 -14.95
CA LEU A 43 22.54 -23.79 -14.23
C LEU A 43 22.63 -24.11 -12.74
N LEU A 44 21.53 -24.59 -12.15
CA LEU A 44 21.47 -24.86 -10.71
C LEU A 44 20.43 -25.96 -10.43
N GLU A 45 20.72 -26.78 -9.43
CA GLU A 45 19.76 -27.70 -8.83
C GLU A 45 19.68 -27.45 -7.32
N VAL A 46 18.47 -27.35 -6.78
CA VAL A 46 18.22 -27.15 -5.34
C VAL A 46 17.19 -28.13 -4.85
N PRO A 47 17.34 -28.70 -3.64
CA PRO A 47 16.37 -29.65 -3.09
C PRO A 47 15.05 -28.99 -2.74
N LEU A 48 13.95 -29.72 -2.88
CA LEU A 48 12.67 -29.36 -2.31
C LEU A 48 12.66 -29.70 -0.82
N GLN A 49 12.27 -28.73 0.01
CA GLN A 49 12.13 -28.89 1.45
C GLN A 49 10.65 -28.70 1.84
N ALA A 50 10.12 -29.54 2.72
CA ALA A 50 8.76 -29.41 3.19
C ALA A 50 8.57 -28.02 3.85
N ALA A 51 7.58 -27.27 3.40
CA ALA A 51 7.18 -26.00 3.95
C ALA A 51 5.82 -26.08 4.70
N GLY A 52 5.18 -27.25 4.66
CA GLY A 52 3.97 -27.55 5.39
C GLY A 52 2.69 -27.06 4.72
N GLN A 53 1.66 -26.92 5.54
CA GLN A 53 0.33 -26.45 5.14
C GLN A 53 0.04 -25.14 5.86
N VAL A 54 -0.92 -24.37 5.34
CA VAL A 54 -1.47 -23.21 6.04
C VAL A 54 -2.73 -23.68 6.79
N PRO A 55 -2.81 -23.51 8.11
CA PRO A 55 -4.02 -23.87 8.84
C PRO A 55 -5.25 -23.14 8.31
N GLY A 56 -6.31 -23.88 8.03
CA GLY A 56 -7.56 -23.36 7.45
C GLY A 56 -7.60 -23.37 5.91
N TRP A 57 -6.48 -23.41 5.20
CA TRP A 57 -6.47 -23.51 3.73
C TRP A 57 -6.51 -24.97 3.31
N GLN A 58 -7.69 -25.40 2.91
CA GLN A 58 -7.94 -26.82 2.66
C GLN A 58 -7.28 -27.33 1.38
N GLY A 59 -6.88 -28.58 1.43
CA GLY A 59 -6.44 -29.34 0.26
C GLY A 59 -5.06 -28.97 -0.29
N ARG A 60 -4.25 -28.13 0.38
CA ARG A 60 -2.97 -27.63 -0.14
C ARG A 60 -1.81 -27.93 0.80
N ALA A 61 -0.69 -28.38 0.24
CA ALA A 61 0.60 -28.49 0.90
C ALA A 61 1.69 -27.87 0.03
N TYR A 62 2.78 -27.44 0.67
CA TYR A 62 3.83 -26.66 0.03
C TYR A 62 5.22 -27.20 0.29
N TRP A 63 6.09 -27.14 -0.72
CA TRP A 63 7.52 -27.42 -0.65
C TRP A 63 8.27 -26.22 -1.18
N ARG A 64 9.36 -25.88 -0.50
CA ARG A 64 10.19 -24.70 -0.78
C ARG A 64 11.49 -25.08 -1.48
N ALA A 65 11.87 -24.33 -2.49
CA ALA A 65 13.18 -24.33 -3.10
C ALA A 65 13.80 -22.94 -3.01
N ASP A 66 14.99 -22.85 -2.41
CA ASP A 66 15.73 -21.59 -2.25
C ASP A 66 16.86 -21.54 -3.30
N PHE A 67 16.77 -20.63 -4.25
CA PHE A 67 17.77 -20.41 -5.29
C PHE A 67 18.44 -19.03 -5.20
N SER A 68 18.41 -18.40 -4.02
CA SER A 68 18.97 -17.08 -3.76
C SER A 68 20.46 -16.97 -4.05
N ALA A 69 21.19 -18.10 -3.97
CA ALA A 69 22.61 -18.15 -4.31
C ALA A 69 22.92 -17.85 -5.78
N PHE A 70 21.94 -18.00 -6.67
CA PHE A 70 22.11 -17.72 -8.10
C PHE A 70 21.90 -16.23 -8.38
N LYS A 71 22.92 -15.58 -9.02
CA LYS A 71 22.96 -14.12 -9.19
C LYS A 71 23.11 -13.65 -10.65
N GLU A 72 23.26 -14.56 -11.61
CA GLU A 72 23.46 -14.19 -13.00
C GLU A 72 22.22 -13.55 -13.60
N SER A 73 22.36 -12.38 -14.24
CA SER A 73 21.28 -11.71 -14.95
C SER A 73 20.85 -12.48 -16.18
N GLY A 74 19.56 -12.55 -16.45
CA GLY A 74 19.01 -13.25 -17.61
C GLY A 74 17.54 -13.61 -17.49
N HIS A 75 17.10 -14.50 -18.41
CA HIS A 75 15.74 -15.03 -18.43
C HIS A 75 15.75 -16.53 -18.18
N TYR A 76 14.88 -16.97 -17.30
CA TYR A 76 14.91 -18.31 -16.72
C TYR A 76 13.52 -18.94 -16.61
N ARG A 77 13.52 -20.25 -16.40
CA ARG A 77 12.38 -21.01 -15.88
C ARG A 77 12.88 -21.99 -14.81
N LEU A 78 11.98 -22.39 -13.94
CA LEU A 78 12.21 -23.48 -12.98
C LEU A 78 11.47 -24.74 -13.44
N GLU A 79 12.04 -25.91 -13.13
CA GLU A 79 11.44 -27.23 -13.32
C GLU A 79 11.53 -28.01 -12.01
N ALA A 80 10.40 -28.27 -11.37
CA ALA A 80 10.34 -29.18 -10.22
C ALA A 80 10.32 -30.62 -10.75
N ILE A 81 11.30 -31.42 -10.36
CA ILE A 81 11.45 -32.83 -10.71
C ILE A 81 11.03 -33.65 -9.50
N THR A 82 9.96 -34.39 -9.62
CA THR A 82 9.38 -35.21 -8.55
C THR A 82 9.10 -36.63 -9.06
N ALA A 83 8.80 -37.56 -8.16
CA ALA A 83 8.36 -38.91 -8.52
C ALA A 83 7.04 -38.89 -9.31
N GLN A 84 6.20 -37.86 -9.16
CA GLN A 84 4.92 -37.69 -9.85
C GLN A 84 5.07 -37.01 -11.22
N GLY A 85 6.27 -36.55 -11.59
CA GLY A 85 6.54 -35.91 -12.87
C GLY A 85 7.27 -34.59 -12.77
N ILE A 86 7.27 -33.85 -13.89
CA ILE A 86 7.94 -32.55 -14.03
C ILE A 86 6.90 -31.45 -14.08
N VAL A 87 7.05 -30.46 -13.20
CA VAL A 87 6.24 -29.22 -13.18
C VAL A 87 7.12 -28.04 -13.54
N ARG A 88 6.66 -27.18 -14.46
CA ARG A 88 7.40 -26.02 -14.92
C ARG A 88 6.77 -24.73 -14.43
N SER A 89 7.60 -23.79 -14.00
CA SER A 89 7.15 -22.42 -13.75
C SER A 89 6.89 -21.65 -15.06
N THR A 90 6.23 -20.51 -14.94
CA THR A 90 6.30 -19.46 -15.97
C THR A 90 7.75 -18.98 -16.15
N ARG A 91 7.98 -18.19 -17.21
CA ARG A 91 9.23 -17.50 -17.45
C ARG A 91 9.35 -16.32 -16.49
N PHE A 92 10.57 -16.07 -16.01
CA PHE A 92 10.87 -14.90 -15.17
C PHE A 92 12.27 -14.38 -15.48
N ALA A 93 12.58 -13.20 -14.96
CA ALA A 93 13.90 -12.62 -15.12
C ALA A 93 14.65 -12.55 -13.78
N ILE A 94 15.97 -12.50 -13.85
CA ILE A 94 16.85 -12.05 -12.78
C ILE A 94 17.63 -10.87 -13.33
N GLY A 95 17.71 -9.78 -12.60
CA GLY A 95 18.40 -8.56 -13.05
C GLY A 95 18.62 -7.60 -11.88
N GLN A 96 19.31 -6.51 -12.15
CA GLN A 96 19.50 -5.45 -11.17
C GLN A 96 18.33 -4.48 -11.21
N ASP A 97 17.85 -4.02 -10.03
CA ASP A 97 16.69 -3.12 -9.91
C ASP A 97 15.48 -3.59 -10.74
N LEU A 98 15.26 -4.90 -10.76
CA LEU A 98 14.40 -5.53 -11.76
C LEU A 98 12.96 -5.02 -11.71
N LEU A 99 12.38 -4.94 -10.50
CA LEU A 99 10.97 -4.54 -10.37
C LEU A 99 10.78 -3.08 -10.76
N THR A 100 11.67 -2.19 -10.36
CA THR A 100 11.63 -0.78 -10.77
C THR A 100 11.77 -0.63 -12.28
N SER A 101 12.73 -1.32 -12.89
CA SER A 101 12.97 -1.24 -14.33
C SER A 101 11.84 -1.82 -15.17
N ARG A 102 11.11 -2.82 -14.66
CA ARG A 102 10.05 -3.50 -15.42
C ARG A 102 8.64 -3.01 -15.12
N CYS A 103 8.36 -2.56 -13.88
CA CYS A 103 7.00 -2.31 -13.44
C CYS A 103 6.66 -0.83 -13.25
N LEU A 104 7.63 0.00 -12.82
CA LEU A 104 7.33 1.37 -12.40
C LEU A 104 6.75 2.22 -13.53
N SER A 105 7.28 2.07 -14.75
CA SER A 105 6.77 2.78 -15.93
C SER A 105 5.29 2.51 -16.19
N ASP A 106 4.86 1.25 -16.04
CA ASP A 106 3.48 0.82 -16.28
C ASP A 106 2.57 1.29 -15.15
N VAL A 107 3.03 1.26 -13.90
CA VAL A 107 2.29 1.81 -12.75
C VAL A 107 2.06 3.31 -12.91
N ILE A 108 3.05 4.08 -13.35
CA ILE A 108 2.87 5.52 -13.65
C ILE A 108 1.88 5.70 -14.81
N HIS A 109 1.92 4.83 -15.82
CA HIS A 109 0.98 4.87 -16.94
C HIS A 109 -0.46 4.58 -16.48
N TYR A 110 -0.64 3.63 -15.55
CA TYR A 110 -1.93 3.37 -14.94
C TYR A 110 -2.50 4.63 -14.27
N PHE A 111 -1.74 5.35 -13.45
CA PHE A 111 -2.20 6.61 -12.86
C PHE A 111 -2.61 7.63 -13.91
N LYS A 112 -1.82 7.77 -14.99
CA LYS A 112 -2.17 8.66 -16.09
C LYS A 112 -3.49 8.26 -16.75
N GLY A 113 -3.77 6.96 -16.87
CA GLY A 113 -5.03 6.43 -17.37
C GLY A 113 -6.22 6.66 -16.41
N GLN A 114 -5.96 6.74 -15.11
CA GLN A 114 -6.98 7.01 -14.08
C GLN A 114 -7.30 8.50 -13.89
N ARG A 115 -6.61 9.42 -14.54
CA ARG A 115 -6.94 10.84 -14.44
C ARG A 115 -8.39 11.09 -14.79
N ALA A 116 -9.10 11.83 -13.93
CA ALA A 116 -10.47 12.24 -14.20
C ALA A 116 -10.56 12.98 -15.54
N SER A 117 -11.52 12.63 -16.37
CA SER A 117 -11.61 13.12 -17.74
C SER A 117 -13.06 13.13 -18.25
N GLY A 118 -13.27 13.70 -19.43
CA GLY A 118 -14.55 13.66 -20.13
C GLY A 118 -15.70 14.37 -19.42
N ALA A 119 -16.85 13.71 -19.31
CA ALA A 119 -18.04 14.27 -18.67
C ALA A 119 -17.85 14.48 -17.17
N PHE A 120 -17.13 13.58 -16.50
CA PHE A 120 -16.84 13.69 -15.06
C PHE A 120 -15.97 14.90 -14.74
N ASP A 121 -14.87 15.11 -15.47
CA ASP A 121 -14.01 16.28 -15.25
C ASP A 121 -14.75 17.60 -15.51
N ARG A 122 -15.63 17.62 -16.53
CA ARG A 122 -16.48 18.79 -16.79
C ARG A 122 -17.46 19.08 -15.65
N ALA A 123 -18.10 18.04 -15.10
CA ALA A 123 -19.00 18.18 -13.95
C ALA A 123 -18.25 18.67 -12.70
N ASP A 124 -17.04 18.16 -12.49
CA ASP A 124 -16.20 18.50 -11.34
C ASP A 124 -15.76 19.97 -11.32
N ARG A 125 -15.81 20.66 -12.46
CA ARG A 125 -15.53 22.12 -12.52
C ARG A 125 -16.59 22.98 -11.83
N SER A 126 -17.74 22.41 -11.52
CA SER A 126 -18.83 23.10 -10.79
C SER A 126 -19.56 22.10 -9.89
N ALA A 127 -18.83 21.34 -9.07
CA ALA A 127 -19.39 20.36 -8.16
C ALA A 127 -20.17 21.04 -7.03
N ARG A 128 -21.41 20.59 -6.79
CA ARG A 128 -22.25 21.10 -5.71
C ARG A 128 -21.77 20.59 -4.36
N LEU A 129 -21.86 21.44 -3.34
CA LEU A 129 -21.73 21.02 -1.94
C LEU A 129 -23.06 20.46 -1.46
N PHE A 130 -23.07 19.20 -1.04
CA PHE A 130 -24.28 18.50 -0.60
C PHE A 130 -25.04 19.29 0.47
N GLY A 131 -26.35 19.42 0.27
CA GLY A 131 -27.23 20.15 1.20
C GLY A 131 -27.17 21.67 1.06
N THR A 132 -26.50 22.22 0.04
CA THR A 132 -26.40 23.67 -0.22
C THR A 132 -26.56 23.98 -1.69
N ASP A 133 -26.67 25.28 -2.04
CA ASP A 133 -26.60 25.77 -3.42
C ASP A 133 -25.20 26.24 -3.83
N ARG A 134 -24.20 25.99 -2.99
CA ARG A 134 -22.80 26.36 -3.27
C ARG A 134 -22.16 25.35 -4.23
N HIS A 135 -21.34 25.87 -5.13
CA HIS A 135 -20.54 25.06 -6.07
C HIS A 135 -19.07 25.41 -5.93
N LYS A 136 -18.22 24.44 -6.29
CA LYS A 136 -16.78 24.59 -6.25
C LYS A 136 -16.13 23.86 -7.44
N ASP A 137 -15.07 24.44 -7.98
CA ASP A 137 -14.22 23.77 -8.96
C ASP A 137 -13.26 22.81 -8.23
N VAL A 138 -13.43 21.52 -8.52
CA VAL A 138 -12.60 20.41 -7.99
C VAL A 138 -12.20 19.44 -9.11
N HIS A 139 -11.96 19.97 -10.30
CA HIS A 139 -11.52 19.17 -11.44
C HIS A 139 -10.11 18.59 -11.26
N GLY A 140 -9.72 17.64 -12.10
CA GLY A 140 -8.44 16.94 -12.01
C GLY A 140 -8.46 15.77 -11.03
N GLY A 141 -7.30 15.34 -10.58
CA GLY A 141 -7.15 14.14 -9.75
C GLY A 141 -7.42 12.85 -10.52
N TRP A 142 -7.57 11.76 -9.78
CA TRP A 142 -7.79 10.41 -10.33
C TRP A 142 -9.12 9.84 -9.89
N PHE A 143 -9.74 9.05 -10.76
CA PHE A 143 -10.77 8.12 -10.34
C PHE A 143 -10.18 7.12 -9.33
N ASP A 144 -10.96 6.75 -8.33
CA ASP A 144 -10.46 5.98 -7.19
C ASP A 144 -10.11 4.54 -7.56
N ALA A 145 -10.96 3.91 -8.36
CA ALA A 145 -10.81 2.52 -8.73
C ALA A 145 -11.29 2.26 -10.15
N SER A 146 -11.04 1.07 -10.68
CA SER A 146 -11.52 0.70 -12.02
C SER A 146 -13.05 0.72 -12.12
N GLY A 147 -13.76 0.46 -11.03
CA GLY A 147 -15.22 0.51 -10.94
C GLY A 147 -15.80 1.72 -10.22
N ASP A 148 -14.99 2.63 -9.70
CA ASP A 148 -15.44 3.80 -8.94
C ASP A 148 -14.89 5.11 -9.53
N MET A 149 -15.79 5.91 -10.07
CA MET A 149 -15.46 7.21 -10.68
C MET A 149 -15.42 8.36 -9.67
N SER A 150 -15.69 8.11 -8.40
CA SER A 150 -15.58 9.11 -7.34
C SER A 150 -14.11 9.44 -7.03
N LYS A 151 -13.89 10.49 -6.27
CA LYS A 151 -12.55 10.91 -5.84
C LYS A 151 -12.56 11.12 -4.33
N TYR A 152 -11.65 10.45 -3.64
CA TYR A 152 -11.59 10.48 -2.18
C TYR A 152 -10.23 10.99 -1.69
N LEU A 153 -10.25 11.79 -0.63
CA LEU A 153 -9.07 11.96 0.19
C LEU A 153 -8.90 10.73 1.10
N SER A 154 -10.04 10.24 1.66
CA SER A 154 -10.13 8.97 2.39
C SER A 154 -11.56 8.43 2.33
N HIS A 155 -11.70 7.11 2.27
CA HIS A 155 -12.99 6.42 2.47
C HIS A 155 -13.35 6.26 3.96
N LEU A 156 -14.59 5.87 4.21
CA LEU A 156 -15.06 5.29 5.48
C LEU A 156 -14.86 6.23 6.68
N SER A 157 -15.13 7.52 6.50
CA SER A 157 -15.01 8.51 7.59
C SER A 157 -15.69 8.06 8.89
N TYR A 158 -16.85 7.43 8.77
CA TYR A 158 -17.65 6.92 9.89
C TYR A 158 -17.08 5.68 10.58
N ALA A 159 -16.15 4.96 9.94
CA ALA A 159 -15.58 3.71 10.49
C ALA A 159 -14.45 3.95 11.49
N ASN A 160 -14.00 5.16 11.65
CA ASN A 160 -13.02 5.66 12.62
C ASN A 160 -11.62 5.02 12.59
N TYR A 161 -11.50 3.71 12.41
CA TYR A 161 -10.24 2.97 12.46
C TYR A 161 -9.79 2.39 11.11
N LEU A 162 -10.57 2.61 10.04
CA LEU A 162 -10.38 2.01 8.73
C LEU A 162 -10.33 3.05 7.62
N ASN A 163 -9.86 4.26 7.91
CA ASN A 163 -9.77 5.37 6.96
C ASN A 163 -8.53 5.22 6.06
N PRO A 164 -8.63 4.63 4.85
CA PRO A 164 -7.48 4.50 3.96
C PRO A 164 -7.15 5.85 3.35
N GLN A 165 -5.86 6.20 3.30
CA GLN A 165 -5.39 7.40 2.62
C GLN A 165 -5.29 7.13 1.12
N GLN A 166 -5.97 7.93 0.29
CA GLN A 166 -6.10 7.65 -1.15
C GLN A 166 -5.39 8.70 -2.00
N THR A 167 -6.11 9.62 -2.65
CA THR A 167 -5.48 10.61 -3.52
C THR A 167 -4.28 11.33 -2.88
N PRO A 168 -4.34 11.79 -1.62
CA PRO A 168 -3.18 12.42 -0.99
C PRO A 168 -1.98 11.47 -0.84
N MET A 169 -2.24 10.19 -0.51
CA MET A 169 -1.18 9.19 -0.41
C MET A 169 -0.54 8.90 -1.77
N VAL A 170 -1.33 8.87 -2.86
CA VAL A 170 -0.80 8.75 -4.23
C VAL A 170 0.16 9.90 -4.54
N VAL A 171 -0.25 11.14 -4.27
CA VAL A 171 0.60 12.33 -4.48
C VAL A 171 1.91 12.22 -3.70
N TRP A 172 1.80 11.95 -2.40
CA TRP A 172 2.97 11.83 -1.54
C TRP A 172 3.91 10.71 -2.01
N SER A 173 3.36 9.54 -2.34
CA SER A 173 4.15 8.38 -2.81
C SER A 173 4.87 8.66 -4.12
N LEU A 174 4.20 9.24 -5.12
CA LEU A 174 4.81 9.52 -6.42
C LEU A 174 5.97 10.53 -6.30
N LEU A 175 5.78 11.59 -5.51
CA LEU A 175 6.84 12.57 -5.25
C LEU A 175 7.97 12.00 -4.39
N LYS A 176 7.67 11.07 -3.46
CA LYS A 176 8.71 10.35 -2.71
C LYS A 176 9.48 9.38 -3.61
N CYS A 177 8.82 8.64 -4.50
CA CYS A 177 9.49 7.80 -5.50
C CYS A 177 10.45 8.64 -6.37
N ARG A 178 10.02 9.84 -6.80
CA ARG A 178 10.87 10.76 -7.55
C ARG A 178 12.12 11.16 -6.76
N GLU A 179 11.97 11.49 -5.49
CA GLU A 179 13.10 11.81 -4.59
C GLU A 179 14.08 10.63 -4.48
N LEU A 180 13.55 9.42 -4.25
CA LEU A 180 14.34 8.20 -4.11
C LEU A 180 15.12 7.83 -5.38
N LEU A 181 14.54 8.08 -6.54
CA LEU A 181 15.15 7.76 -7.83
C LEU A 181 15.98 8.91 -8.42
N ALA A 182 15.95 10.11 -7.84
CA ALA A 182 16.72 11.27 -8.31
C ALA A 182 18.24 11.03 -8.45
N PRO A 183 18.90 10.17 -7.65
CA PRO A 183 20.31 9.83 -7.86
C PRO A 183 20.59 9.03 -9.13
N ARG A 184 19.57 8.40 -9.75
CA ARG A 184 19.73 7.69 -11.03
C ARG A 184 19.88 8.67 -12.16
N GLN A 185 21.06 8.65 -12.81
CA GLN A 185 21.41 9.54 -13.92
C GLN A 185 21.31 8.87 -15.29
N ASP A 186 20.91 7.59 -15.34
CA ASP A 186 20.60 6.90 -16.58
C ASP A 186 19.31 7.46 -17.21
N ILE A 187 19.16 7.24 -18.53
CA ILE A 187 18.03 7.81 -19.27
C ILE A 187 16.67 7.35 -18.76
N ASP A 188 16.57 6.12 -18.25
CA ASP A 188 15.33 5.59 -17.70
C ASP A 188 15.00 6.24 -16.37
N GLY A 189 15.99 6.40 -15.47
CA GLY A 189 15.84 7.10 -14.19
C GLY A 189 15.39 8.55 -14.37
N VAL A 190 16.00 9.29 -15.30
CA VAL A 190 15.61 10.68 -15.62
C VAL A 190 14.17 10.75 -16.13
N ASN A 191 13.78 9.85 -17.06
CA ASN A 191 12.42 9.80 -17.60
C ASN A 191 11.38 9.39 -16.54
N LEU A 192 11.70 8.42 -15.68
CA LEU A 192 10.82 8.02 -14.58
C LEU A 192 10.63 9.17 -13.60
N CYS A 193 11.70 9.85 -13.18
CA CYS A 193 11.63 11.01 -12.29
C CYS A 193 10.75 12.14 -12.86
N LYS A 194 10.88 12.43 -14.17
CA LYS A 194 10.02 13.42 -14.82
C LYS A 194 8.55 13.03 -14.75
N ARG A 195 8.22 11.79 -15.15
CA ARG A 195 6.84 11.30 -15.17
C ARG A 195 6.22 11.23 -13.76
N LEU A 196 7.00 10.83 -12.76
CA LEU A 196 6.59 10.82 -11.35
C LEU A 196 6.26 12.23 -10.86
N GLY A 197 7.09 13.21 -11.22
CA GLY A 197 6.84 14.62 -10.91
C GLY A 197 5.57 15.15 -11.59
N ASP A 198 5.43 14.93 -12.91
CA ASP A 198 4.26 15.37 -13.68
C ASP A 198 2.95 14.77 -13.11
N GLU A 199 2.98 13.51 -12.69
CA GLU A 199 1.82 12.82 -12.13
C GLU A 199 1.53 13.27 -10.69
N GLY A 200 2.57 13.42 -9.86
CA GLY A 200 2.44 13.92 -8.49
C GLY A 200 1.90 15.35 -8.44
N LEU A 201 2.38 16.25 -9.32
CA LEU A 201 1.90 17.63 -9.39
C LEU A 201 0.45 17.72 -9.89
N HIS A 202 0.03 16.86 -10.85
CA HIS A 202 -1.37 16.76 -11.24
C HIS A 202 -2.30 16.49 -10.05
N GLY A 203 -1.90 15.59 -9.14
CA GLY A 203 -2.66 15.33 -7.93
C GLY A 203 -2.56 16.46 -6.90
N ALA A 204 -1.41 17.12 -6.77
CA ALA A 204 -1.24 18.27 -5.88
C ALA A 204 -2.17 19.43 -6.27
N ASP A 205 -2.30 19.70 -7.58
CA ASP A 205 -3.25 20.70 -8.09
C ASP A 205 -4.70 20.37 -7.71
N PHE A 206 -5.09 19.11 -7.81
CA PHE A 206 -6.41 18.65 -7.36
C PHE A 206 -6.58 18.87 -5.83
N LEU A 207 -5.57 18.56 -5.02
CA LEU A 207 -5.64 18.78 -3.56
C LEU A 207 -5.81 20.26 -3.22
N CYS A 208 -5.15 21.18 -3.95
CA CYS A 208 -5.38 22.62 -3.79
C CYS A 208 -6.83 23.01 -4.07
N ARG A 209 -7.44 22.44 -5.12
CA ARG A 209 -8.85 22.67 -5.45
C ARG A 209 -9.79 22.09 -4.39
N MET A 210 -9.41 20.99 -3.76
CA MET A 210 -10.18 20.38 -2.66
C MET A 210 -10.06 21.15 -1.33
N GLN A 211 -9.22 22.19 -1.22
CA GLN A 211 -9.12 23.01 -0.01
C GLN A 211 -10.15 24.14 -0.02
N ASP A 212 -10.82 24.36 1.11
CA ASP A 212 -11.66 25.52 1.36
C ASP A 212 -10.82 26.75 1.79
N GLU A 213 -11.40 27.95 1.62
CA GLU A 213 -10.76 29.21 2.08
C GLU A 213 -10.50 29.23 3.58
N ALA A 214 -11.34 28.54 4.37
CA ALA A 214 -11.16 28.40 5.82
C ALA A 214 -9.93 27.52 6.18
N GLY A 215 -9.43 26.71 5.26
CA GLY A 215 -8.23 25.88 5.42
C GLY A 215 -8.48 24.38 5.48
N PHE A 216 -9.69 23.89 5.76
CA PHE A 216 -9.98 22.46 5.68
C PHE A 216 -9.99 21.94 4.23
N PHE A 217 -9.88 20.62 4.07
CA PHE A 217 -10.06 19.95 2.79
C PHE A 217 -11.44 19.29 2.74
N TYR A 218 -12.08 19.32 1.57
CA TYR A 218 -13.27 18.53 1.31
C TYR A 218 -12.89 17.05 1.21
N MET A 219 -13.66 16.18 1.85
CA MET A 219 -13.31 14.77 2.03
C MET A 219 -13.48 13.96 0.75
N THR A 220 -14.59 14.16 0.05
CA THR A 220 -15.01 13.28 -1.05
C THR A 220 -15.76 14.06 -2.11
N LEU A 221 -15.51 13.73 -3.36
CA LEU A 221 -16.38 14.04 -4.50
C LEU A 221 -17.04 12.73 -4.94
N PHE A 222 -18.33 12.57 -4.63
CA PHE A 222 -19.02 11.28 -4.62
C PHE A 222 -20.25 11.26 -5.53
N ASP A 223 -20.34 10.29 -6.42
CA ASP A 223 -21.49 10.03 -7.30
C ASP A 223 -22.41 8.91 -6.79
N LYS A 224 -22.19 8.41 -5.60
CA LYS A 224 -22.94 7.29 -5.00
C LYS A 224 -22.78 5.99 -5.81
N TRP A 225 -21.61 5.81 -6.42
CA TRP A 225 -21.28 4.69 -7.32
C TRP A 225 -22.22 4.54 -8.52
N SER A 226 -23.00 5.58 -8.83
CA SER A 226 -23.97 5.59 -9.95
C SER A 226 -23.30 5.69 -11.31
N LYS A 227 -22.06 6.21 -11.37
CA LYS A 227 -21.34 6.56 -12.59
C LYS A 227 -22.07 7.60 -13.44
N ASP A 228 -22.88 8.42 -12.77
CA ASP A 228 -23.60 9.55 -13.33
C ASP A 228 -22.91 10.86 -12.93
N PRO A 229 -22.33 11.61 -13.88
CA PRO A 229 -21.69 12.89 -13.59
C PRO A 229 -22.58 13.91 -12.89
N GLU A 230 -23.91 13.86 -13.09
CA GLU A 230 -24.85 14.80 -12.49
C GLU A 230 -25.14 14.51 -11.01
N GLN A 231 -24.80 13.31 -10.53
CA GLN A 231 -24.94 12.94 -9.12
C GLN A 231 -23.71 13.24 -8.26
N ARG A 232 -22.66 13.83 -8.86
CA ARG A 232 -21.41 14.14 -8.18
C ARG A 232 -21.56 15.34 -7.26
N GLU A 233 -21.27 15.14 -5.97
CA GLU A 233 -21.34 16.18 -4.95
C GLU A 233 -20.16 16.07 -3.97
N LEU A 234 -19.72 17.23 -3.48
CA LEU A 234 -18.80 17.29 -2.34
C LEU A 234 -19.57 16.95 -1.06
N CYS A 235 -19.22 15.85 -0.41
CA CYS A 235 -19.94 15.32 0.75
C CYS A 235 -19.04 14.38 1.58
N ALA A 236 -19.52 13.97 2.74
CA ALA A 236 -19.17 12.69 3.35
C ALA A 236 -20.25 11.66 3.01
N TYR A 237 -19.96 10.39 3.26
CA TYR A 237 -20.96 9.34 3.11
C TYR A 237 -20.80 8.27 4.20
N ALA A 238 -21.88 7.53 4.44
CA ALA A 238 -21.89 6.41 5.36
C ALA A 238 -22.61 5.20 4.74
N THR A 239 -22.24 4.02 5.20
CA THR A 239 -22.78 2.72 4.85
C THR A 239 -22.61 2.32 3.38
N GLN A 240 -22.87 1.05 3.07
CA GLN A 240 -22.85 0.52 1.69
C GLN A 240 -23.90 1.15 0.78
N GLN A 241 -24.93 1.79 1.34
CA GLN A 241 -25.94 2.51 0.58
C GLN A 241 -25.47 3.90 0.13
N GLY A 242 -24.28 4.32 0.52
CA GLY A 242 -23.71 5.61 0.13
C GLY A 242 -24.56 6.78 0.61
N LEU A 243 -24.95 6.77 1.89
CA LEU A 243 -25.75 7.85 2.48
C LEU A 243 -24.91 9.10 2.60
N LYS A 244 -25.17 10.09 1.74
CA LYS A 244 -24.47 11.36 1.72
C LYS A 244 -24.81 12.22 2.93
N SER A 245 -23.82 12.99 3.42
CA SER A 245 -24.02 13.98 4.49
C SER A 245 -23.19 15.25 4.22
N ALA A 246 -23.55 16.33 4.93
CA ALA A 246 -22.86 17.61 4.85
C ALA A 246 -21.59 17.69 5.75
N ASN A 247 -21.13 16.57 6.30
CA ASN A 247 -19.91 16.49 7.11
C ASN A 247 -18.69 16.33 6.19
N TRP A 248 -18.53 17.24 5.25
CA TRP A 248 -17.51 17.17 4.17
C TRP A 248 -16.10 17.57 4.56
N GLN A 249 -15.87 18.10 5.77
CA GLN A 249 -14.57 18.52 6.24
C GLN A 249 -13.72 17.31 6.64
N ALA A 250 -12.55 17.19 6.04
CA ALA A 250 -11.62 16.11 6.34
C ALA A 250 -10.77 16.43 7.56
N GLY A 251 -10.85 15.62 8.61
CA GLY A 251 -9.88 15.59 9.70
C GLY A 251 -8.53 15.00 9.27
N PHE A 252 -7.56 14.92 10.22
CA PHE A 252 -6.24 14.35 9.92
C PHE A 252 -6.34 12.95 9.32
N ARG A 253 -7.08 12.04 9.96
CA ARG A 253 -7.27 10.65 9.49
C ARG A 253 -8.14 10.52 8.25
N GLN A 254 -8.96 11.52 7.96
CA GLN A 254 -9.92 11.51 6.85
C GLN A 254 -9.31 12.08 5.55
N GLY A 255 -8.00 12.06 5.43
CA GLY A 255 -7.24 12.51 4.27
C GLY A 255 -6.64 13.91 4.39
N GLY A 256 -7.08 14.71 5.37
CA GLY A 256 -6.57 16.06 5.57
C GLY A 256 -5.08 16.09 5.95
N GLY A 257 -4.65 15.19 6.85
CA GLY A 257 -3.24 15.09 7.24
C GLY A 257 -2.32 14.72 6.06
N MET A 258 -2.72 13.72 5.28
CA MET A 258 -1.96 13.32 4.11
C MET A 258 -2.00 14.36 2.97
N ALA A 259 -3.10 15.12 2.81
CA ALA A 259 -3.17 16.22 1.86
C ALA A 259 -2.15 17.31 2.21
N ILE A 260 -2.03 17.65 3.49
CA ILE A 260 -1.02 18.59 3.99
C ILE A 260 0.40 18.07 3.70
N ALA A 261 0.67 16.80 4.03
CA ALA A 261 1.98 16.17 3.78
C ALA A 261 2.34 16.20 2.28
N ALA A 262 1.39 15.84 1.42
CA ALA A 262 1.55 15.81 -0.02
C ALA A 262 1.83 17.19 -0.62
N LEU A 263 1.07 18.22 -0.20
CA LEU A 263 1.26 19.61 -0.64
C LEU A 263 2.57 20.19 -0.13
N ALA A 264 2.94 19.95 1.14
CA ALA A 264 4.23 20.38 1.67
C ALA A 264 5.40 19.76 0.89
N ARG A 265 5.28 18.47 0.48
CA ARG A 265 6.28 17.82 -0.38
C ARG A 265 6.28 18.42 -1.79
N ALA A 266 5.12 18.64 -2.41
CA ALA A 266 5.02 19.27 -3.73
C ALA A 266 5.63 20.69 -3.77
N ALA A 267 5.58 21.41 -2.65
CA ALA A 267 6.19 22.72 -2.53
C ALA A 267 7.74 22.72 -2.64
N ARG A 268 8.38 21.55 -2.49
CA ARG A 268 9.85 21.42 -2.66
C ARG A 268 10.27 21.04 -4.08
N GLU A 269 9.30 20.86 -4.99
CA GLU A 269 9.60 20.61 -6.39
C GLU A 269 10.20 21.87 -7.06
N GLN A 270 10.93 21.69 -8.15
CA GLN A 270 11.56 22.80 -8.87
C GLN A 270 10.53 23.72 -9.56
N THR A 271 9.42 23.14 -9.98
CA THR A 271 8.32 23.82 -10.67
C THR A 271 6.99 23.36 -10.11
N GLY A 272 5.98 24.21 -10.13
CA GLY A 272 4.60 23.84 -9.84
C GLY A 272 3.91 23.18 -11.04
N GLY A 273 2.66 22.78 -10.80
CA GLY A 273 1.70 22.37 -11.83
C GLY A 273 0.85 23.57 -12.30
N ASP A 274 -0.47 23.48 -12.12
CA ASP A 274 -1.39 24.61 -12.32
C ASP A 274 -1.22 25.70 -11.26
N PHE A 275 -0.78 25.30 -10.06
CA PHE A 275 -0.40 26.21 -8.98
C PHE A 275 1.13 26.22 -8.82
N ASP A 276 1.67 27.33 -8.36
CA ASP A 276 3.09 27.42 -8.05
C ASP A 276 3.45 26.75 -6.71
N THR A 277 4.73 26.53 -6.48
CA THR A 277 5.23 25.85 -5.28
C THR A 277 4.96 26.64 -3.99
N SER A 278 4.88 27.96 -4.06
CA SER A 278 4.52 28.80 -2.91
C SER A 278 3.05 28.65 -2.52
N HIS A 279 2.18 28.40 -3.49
CA HIS A 279 0.78 28.11 -3.23
C HIS A 279 0.61 26.76 -2.51
N TYR A 280 1.34 25.72 -2.94
CA TYR A 280 1.33 24.42 -2.25
C TYR A 280 1.81 24.56 -0.79
N ALA A 281 2.89 25.32 -0.57
CA ALA A 281 3.41 25.56 0.78
C ALA A 281 2.39 26.25 1.68
N GLU A 282 1.73 27.30 1.18
CA GLU A 282 0.72 28.05 1.93
C GLU A 282 -0.54 27.22 2.18
N ALA A 283 -0.99 26.43 1.19
CA ALA A 283 -2.12 25.52 1.34
C ALA A 283 -1.84 24.47 2.43
N ALA A 284 -0.65 23.88 2.43
CA ALA A 284 -0.23 22.93 3.47
C ALA A 284 -0.19 23.58 4.86
N ARG A 285 0.43 24.76 4.98
CA ARG A 285 0.51 25.52 6.23
C ARG A 285 -0.88 25.85 6.79
N ARG A 286 -1.73 26.40 5.96
CA ARG A 286 -3.11 26.77 6.32
C ARG A 286 -3.93 25.56 6.74
N GLY A 287 -3.81 24.44 6.01
CA GLY A 287 -4.48 23.19 6.34
C GLY A 287 -4.09 22.64 7.71
N TYR A 288 -2.79 22.62 8.02
CA TYR A 288 -2.32 22.14 9.32
C TYR A 288 -2.79 23.02 10.48
N LEU A 289 -2.68 24.33 10.35
CA LEU A 289 -3.14 25.27 11.38
C LEU A 289 -4.64 25.12 11.64
N HIS A 290 -5.42 24.95 10.58
CA HIS A 290 -6.86 24.71 10.69
C HIS A 290 -7.17 23.39 11.44
N LEU A 291 -6.54 22.29 11.04
CA LEU A 291 -6.79 20.99 11.68
C LEU A 291 -6.24 20.92 13.12
N ARG A 292 -5.17 21.63 13.44
CA ARG A 292 -4.70 21.74 14.81
C ARG A 292 -5.78 22.26 15.77
N GLU A 293 -6.67 23.13 15.31
CA GLU A 293 -7.74 23.73 16.11
C GLU A 293 -9.07 22.97 15.98
N HIS A 294 -9.37 22.38 14.81
CA HIS A 294 -10.70 21.90 14.48
C HIS A 294 -10.82 20.39 14.27
N ASN A 295 -9.71 19.63 14.29
CA ASN A 295 -9.72 18.20 13.93
C ASN A 295 -10.81 17.41 14.69
N LEU A 296 -10.90 17.57 16.00
CA LEU A 296 -11.84 16.82 16.83
C LEU A 296 -13.32 17.07 16.46
N THR A 297 -13.65 18.24 15.91
CA THR A 297 -15.01 18.57 15.50
C THR A 297 -15.43 17.91 14.19
N TYR A 298 -14.47 17.41 13.41
CA TYR A 298 -14.70 16.72 12.13
C TYR A 298 -14.77 15.20 12.28
N LEU A 299 -14.33 14.67 13.40
CA LEU A 299 -14.32 13.24 13.67
C LEU A 299 -15.66 12.76 14.24
N ASP A 300 -16.21 11.68 13.67
CA ASP A 300 -17.53 11.15 14.07
C ASP A 300 -17.59 10.75 15.55
N ASP A 301 -16.48 10.28 16.12
CA ASP A 301 -16.36 9.90 17.53
C ASP A 301 -15.76 11.00 18.43
N GLY A 302 -15.35 12.14 17.85
CA GLY A 302 -14.75 13.26 18.56
C GLY A 302 -13.40 12.95 19.23
N ARG A 303 -12.70 11.89 18.81
CA ARG A 303 -11.43 11.43 19.40
C ARG A 303 -10.41 11.14 18.32
N GLU A 304 -9.16 11.56 18.55
CA GLU A 304 -8.06 11.14 17.70
C GLU A 304 -7.65 9.69 17.99
N ASN A 305 -7.20 9.00 16.94
CA ASN A 305 -6.66 7.65 17.02
C ASN A 305 -5.29 7.56 16.33
N ILE A 306 -4.74 6.37 16.17
CA ILE A 306 -3.42 6.16 15.56
C ILE A 306 -3.32 6.74 14.15
N ILE A 307 -4.43 6.73 13.37
CA ILE A 307 -4.44 7.25 11.99
C ILE A 307 -4.24 8.77 12.00
N ASP A 308 -4.91 9.49 12.92
CA ASP A 308 -4.65 10.92 13.11
C ASP A 308 -3.19 11.18 13.46
N ASP A 309 -2.61 10.38 14.38
CA ASP A 309 -1.26 10.60 14.86
C ASP A 309 -0.21 10.42 13.75
N TYR A 310 -0.27 9.35 12.93
CA TYR A 310 0.72 9.16 11.88
C TYR A 310 0.49 10.10 10.68
N CYS A 311 -0.75 10.42 10.34
CA CYS A 311 -1.04 11.40 9.28
C CYS A 311 -0.59 12.81 9.67
N ALA A 312 -0.89 13.25 10.91
CA ALA A 312 -0.45 14.54 11.41
C ALA A 312 1.07 14.60 11.62
N LEU A 313 1.70 13.49 12.03
CA LEU A 313 3.15 13.39 12.14
C LEU A 313 3.82 13.61 10.77
N LEU A 314 3.38 12.87 9.75
CA LEU A 314 3.97 13.00 8.43
C LEU A 314 3.76 14.42 7.86
N ALA A 315 2.58 15.01 8.08
CA ALA A 315 2.30 16.40 7.73
C ALA A 315 3.28 17.38 8.41
N ALA A 316 3.49 17.25 9.72
CA ALA A 316 4.40 18.11 10.47
C ALA A 316 5.87 17.94 10.06
N VAL A 317 6.28 16.69 9.73
CA VAL A 317 7.63 16.40 9.20
C VAL A 317 7.84 17.08 7.85
N GLU A 318 6.89 16.94 6.92
CA GLU A 318 6.97 17.57 5.60
C GLU A 318 6.97 19.11 5.69
N LEU A 319 6.15 19.68 6.59
CA LEU A 319 6.18 21.13 6.88
C LEU A 319 7.52 21.57 7.49
N THR A 320 8.13 20.75 8.36
CA THR A 320 9.46 21.03 8.92
C THR A 320 10.52 21.12 7.80
N GLN A 321 10.46 20.22 6.83
CA GLN A 321 11.38 20.22 5.69
C GLN A 321 11.13 21.37 4.71
N THR A 322 9.88 21.81 4.58
CA THR A 322 9.48 22.83 3.61
C THR A 322 9.55 24.25 4.17
N LEU A 323 9.07 24.47 5.38
CA LEU A 323 8.92 25.79 6.00
C LEU A 323 9.93 26.04 7.13
N GLY A 324 10.70 25.04 7.53
CA GLY A 324 11.76 25.20 8.52
C GLY A 324 11.44 24.68 9.91
N ARG A 325 12.41 24.84 10.80
CA ARG A 325 12.44 24.19 12.13
C ARG A 325 11.34 24.65 13.12
N ASP A 326 10.65 25.72 12.83
CA ASP A 326 9.53 26.18 13.67
C ASP A 326 8.42 25.13 13.77
N TRP A 327 8.32 24.25 12.79
CA TRP A 327 7.37 23.14 12.73
C TRP A 327 7.84 21.87 13.47
N LEU A 328 9.11 21.82 13.90
CA LEU A 328 9.66 20.65 14.57
C LEU A 328 8.94 20.34 15.91
N GLY A 329 8.38 21.36 16.57
CA GLY A 329 7.59 21.20 17.79
C GLY A 329 6.36 20.31 17.57
N GLU A 330 5.62 20.55 16.50
CA GLU A 330 4.45 19.77 16.09
C GLU A 330 4.85 18.33 15.75
N ALA A 331 5.92 18.14 14.97
CA ALA A 331 6.44 16.82 14.65
C ALA A 331 6.85 16.03 15.90
N ARG A 332 7.50 16.65 16.88
CA ARG A 332 7.87 16.04 18.16
C ARG A 332 6.67 15.60 18.97
N GLU A 333 5.63 16.43 19.06
CA GLU A 333 4.40 16.10 19.76
C GLU A 333 3.74 14.87 19.14
N ARG A 334 3.52 14.89 17.82
CA ARG A 334 2.88 13.79 17.09
C ARG A 334 3.70 12.49 17.13
N ALA A 335 5.02 12.57 17.02
CA ALA A 335 5.91 11.41 17.19
C ALA A 335 5.81 10.83 18.61
N GLY A 336 5.75 11.67 19.63
CA GLY A 336 5.56 11.24 21.02
C GLY A 336 4.23 10.51 21.23
N ARG A 337 3.14 11.04 20.68
CA ARG A 337 1.80 10.41 20.73
C ARG A 337 1.77 9.07 20.02
N LEU A 338 2.31 9.00 18.80
CA LEU A 338 2.39 7.76 18.04
C LEU A 338 3.23 6.70 18.77
N CYS A 339 4.40 7.05 19.29
CA CYS A 339 5.22 6.13 20.10
C CYS A 339 4.48 5.60 21.34
N ALA A 340 3.66 6.45 21.97
CA ALA A 340 2.89 6.06 23.14
C ALA A 340 1.76 5.05 22.86
N ARG A 341 1.42 4.80 21.59
CA ARG A 341 0.43 3.79 21.18
C ARG A 341 0.98 2.37 21.14
N GLN A 342 2.30 2.19 21.22
CA GLN A 342 2.85 0.86 21.24
C GLN A 342 2.56 0.15 22.57
N ARG A 343 2.15 -1.11 22.51
CA ARG A 343 1.79 -1.95 23.66
C ARG A 343 2.55 -3.27 23.62
N PRO A 344 2.93 -3.82 24.78
CA PRO A 344 3.55 -5.14 24.85
C PRO A 344 2.54 -6.24 24.50
N HIS A 345 3.05 -7.33 23.87
CA HIS A 345 2.28 -8.53 23.57
C HIS A 345 3.14 -9.78 23.84
N PRO A 346 2.61 -10.80 24.53
CA PRO A 346 3.42 -11.94 24.99
C PRO A 346 4.04 -12.79 23.87
N GLU A 347 3.41 -12.86 22.70
CA GLU A 347 3.84 -13.75 21.61
C GLU A 347 4.62 -13.04 20.50
N ILE A 348 4.33 -11.75 20.26
CA ILE A 348 4.92 -10.98 19.16
C ILE A 348 5.77 -9.80 19.64
N GLY A 349 5.96 -9.69 20.95
CA GLY A 349 6.70 -8.60 21.57
C GLY A 349 5.88 -7.33 21.75
N HIS A 350 5.44 -6.72 20.66
CA HIS A 350 4.67 -5.47 20.69
C HIS A 350 3.58 -5.44 19.60
N TYR A 351 2.60 -4.56 19.77
CA TYR A 351 1.62 -4.19 18.74
C TYR A 351 1.28 -2.70 18.84
N TRP A 352 0.73 -2.13 17.78
CA TRP A 352 0.16 -0.80 17.80
C TRP A 352 -1.29 -0.84 18.30
N SER A 353 -1.63 -0.02 19.29
CA SER A 353 -3.02 0.22 19.67
C SER A 353 -3.63 1.30 18.79
N ALA A 354 -4.80 1.03 18.23
CA ALA A 354 -5.52 2.01 17.45
C ALA A 354 -6.09 3.15 18.33
N ASN A 355 -6.54 2.82 19.54
CA ASN A 355 -7.11 3.74 20.51
C ASN A 355 -6.23 3.92 21.77
N ASP A 356 -6.58 4.86 22.64
CA ASP A 356 -5.75 5.23 23.78
C ASP A 356 -5.75 4.17 24.89
N ASP A 357 -6.86 3.43 25.07
CA ASP A 357 -7.02 2.44 26.14
C ASP A 357 -6.41 1.06 25.84
N GLY A 358 -5.94 0.85 24.62
CA GLY A 358 -5.34 -0.42 24.20
C GLY A 358 -6.32 -1.54 23.85
N SER A 359 -7.63 -1.27 23.85
CA SER A 359 -8.67 -2.29 23.65
C SER A 359 -8.82 -2.75 22.20
N ARG A 360 -8.33 -1.94 21.23
CA ARG A 360 -8.35 -2.25 19.81
C ARG A 360 -6.94 -2.21 19.21
N PRO A 361 -6.40 -3.35 18.74
CA PRO A 361 -5.16 -3.37 17.98
C PRO A 361 -5.32 -2.60 16.67
N TYR A 362 -4.24 -1.96 16.21
CA TYR A 362 -4.20 -1.37 14.88
C TYR A 362 -3.96 -2.45 13.83
N TYR A 363 -4.88 -2.55 12.92
CA TYR A 363 -4.77 -3.27 11.67
C TYR A 363 -5.46 -2.46 10.57
N HIS A 364 -4.98 -2.57 9.34
CA HIS A 364 -5.49 -1.75 8.23
C HIS A 364 -5.28 -2.45 6.90
N ALA A 365 -6.28 -2.42 6.02
CA ALA A 365 -6.23 -3.07 4.70
C ALA A 365 -5.30 -2.35 3.68
N ALA A 366 -4.84 -1.11 3.97
CA ALA A 366 -4.07 -0.33 3.01
C ALA A 366 -2.68 0.10 3.52
N GLU A 367 -2.56 0.62 4.75
CA GLU A 367 -1.41 1.43 5.14
C GLU A 367 -0.73 1.00 6.45
N ALA A 368 -0.70 -0.32 6.71
CA ALA A 368 -0.13 -0.88 7.94
C ALA A 368 1.35 -0.48 8.19
N GLY A 369 2.11 -0.20 7.14
CA GLY A 369 3.49 0.27 7.23
C GLY A 369 3.64 1.77 7.54
N LEU A 370 2.58 2.57 7.43
CA LEU A 370 2.67 4.04 7.52
C LEU A 370 3.07 4.55 8.90
N PRO A 371 2.65 3.95 10.04
CA PRO A 371 3.13 4.39 11.35
C PRO A 371 4.66 4.38 11.46
N VAL A 372 5.30 3.31 11.02
CA VAL A 372 6.76 3.19 11.03
C VAL A 372 7.40 4.14 10.03
N LEU A 373 6.86 4.25 8.80
CA LEU A 373 7.37 5.18 7.79
C LEU A 373 7.33 6.64 8.26
N ALA A 374 6.25 7.06 8.92
CA ALA A 374 6.14 8.42 9.49
C ALA A 374 7.19 8.66 10.56
N LEU A 375 7.51 7.67 11.42
CA LEU A 375 8.58 7.76 12.40
C LEU A 375 9.97 7.78 11.74
N LEU A 376 10.19 7.03 10.67
CA LEU A 376 11.45 7.06 9.90
C LEU A 376 11.68 8.42 9.26
N GLU A 377 10.65 9.01 8.64
CA GLU A 377 10.71 10.39 8.10
C GLU A 377 10.98 11.42 9.22
N TYR A 378 10.36 11.24 10.40
CA TYR A 378 10.64 12.08 11.57
C TYR A 378 12.10 11.98 12.02
N LEU A 379 12.70 10.78 12.04
CA LEU A 379 14.12 10.62 12.35
C LEU A 379 15.04 11.41 11.41
N GLY A 380 14.60 11.67 10.17
CA GLY A 380 15.33 12.48 9.20
C GLY A 380 15.40 13.97 9.57
N VAL A 381 14.48 14.48 10.38
CA VAL A 381 14.40 15.92 10.75
C VAL A 381 14.74 16.20 12.21
N GLU A 382 14.76 15.19 13.10
CA GLU A 382 15.02 15.35 14.54
C GLU A 382 16.52 15.46 14.83
N PRO A 383 17.03 16.60 15.32
CA PRO A 383 18.44 16.76 15.64
C PRO A 383 18.85 16.20 17.02
N ASP A 384 17.91 16.00 17.94
CA ASP A 384 18.17 15.56 19.31
C ASP A 384 18.43 14.05 19.33
N GLN A 385 19.62 13.66 19.75
CA GLN A 385 20.07 12.26 19.74
C GLN A 385 19.30 11.38 20.72
N ASP A 386 18.90 11.90 21.88
CA ASP A 386 18.12 11.13 22.85
C ASP A 386 16.70 10.83 22.34
N ARG A 387 16.09 11.80 21.66
CA ARG A 387 14.80 11.60 20.99
C ARG A 387 14.92 10.60 19.84
N ARG A 388 15.96 10.73 19.01
CA ARG A 388 16.26 9.77 17.94
C ARG A 388 16.40 8.35 18.48
N ALA A 389 17.16 8.16 19.55
CA ALA A 389 17.38 6.85 20.17
C ALA A 389 16.07 6.23 20.68
N ARG A 390 15.23 7.02 21.37
CA ARG A 390 13.91 6.56 21.84
C ARG A 390 12.97 6.15 20.70
N VAL A 391 12.85 6.98 19.67
CA VAL A 391 12.00 6.68 18.51
C VAL A 391 12.53 5.48 17.73
N SER A 392 13.86 5.38 17.54
CA SER A 392 14.49 4.21 16.91
C SER A 392 14.20 2.91 17.65
N ALA A 393 14.18 2.92 18.97
CA ALA A 393 13.83 1.74 19.77
C ALA A 393 12.37 1.31 19.52
N VAL A 394 11.43 2.26 19.48
CA VAL A 394 10.01 1.98 19.17
C VAL A 394 9.85 1.41 17.75
N VAL A 395 10.54 1.98 16.78
CA VAL A 395 10.54 1.47 15.38
C VAL A 395 11.10 0.04 15.34
N GLN A 396 12.24 -0.22 15.99
CA GLN A 396 12.82 -1.57 16.03
C GLN A 396 11.89 -2.60 16.69
N GLN A 397 11.15 -2.22 17.73
CA GLN A 397 10.14 -3.08 18.35
C GLN A 397 8.98 -3.39 17.41
N ALA A 398 8.50 -2.41 16.65
CA ALA A 398 7.46 -2.61 15.62
C ALA A 398 7.95 -3.54 14.50
N LEU A 399 9.17 -3.34 13.99
CA LEU A 399 9.77 -4.19 12.98
C LEU A 399 9.94 -5.64 13.46
N ALA A 400 10.39 -5.81 14.71
CA ALA A 400 10.53 -7.14 15.31
C ALA A 400 9.17 -7.86 15.43
N ALA A 401 8.09 -7.12 15.73
CA ALA A 401 6.74 -7.67 15.80
C ALA A 401 6.25 -8.14 14.40
N GLU A 402 6.46 -7.35 13.35
CA GLU A 402 6.11 -7.74 11.98
C GLU A 402 6.88 -8.99 11.52
N LEU A 403 8.18 -9.05 11.81
CA LEU A 403 9.00 -10.23 11.52
C LEU A 403 8.53 -11.46 12.30
N ALA A 404 8.17 -11.30 13.58
CA ALA A 404 7.64 -12.38 14.41
C ALA A 404 6.29 -12.89 13.90
N LEU A 405 5.39 -12.00 13.46
CA LEU A 405 4.10 -12.35 12.85
C LEU A 405 4.29 -13.17 11.56
N ALA A 406 5.20 -12.76 10.69
CA ALA A 406 5.48 -13.46 9.43
C ALA A 406 6.18 -14.80 9.65
N ALA A 407 7.03 -14.93 10.68
CA ALA A 407 7.80 -16.14 10.98
C ALA A 407 6.98 -17.24 11.68
N ARG A 408 5.74 -16.98 12.10
CA ARG A 408 4.89 -18.00 12.75
C ARG A 408 4.69 -19.21 11.86
N ALA A 409 4.65 -20.40 12.47
CA ALA A 409 4.45 -21.67 11.79
C ALA A 409 3.20 -21.69 10.87
N GLY A 410 3.19 -22.57 9.86
CA GLY A 410 2.11 -22.64 8.89
C GLY A 410 2.04 -21.42 7.97
N ASN A 411 3.20 -20.94 7.50
CA ASN A 411 3.29 -19.79 6.61
C ASN A 411 4.38 -19.99 5.53
N PRO A 412 4.16 -20.84 4.55
CA PRO A 412 5.14 -21.13 3.51
C PRO A 412 5.48 -19.91 2.65
N PHE A 413 4.57 -18.96 2.55
CA PHE A 413 4.72 -17.72 1.78
C PHE A 413 5.50 -16.64 2.53
N ALA A 414 5.73 -16.76 3.83
CA ALA A 414 6.17 -15.67 4.71
C ALA A 414 5.30 -14.41 4.54
N LEU A 415 4.01 -14.60 4.28
CA LEU A 415 3.00 -13.55 4.16
C LEU A 415 2.83 -12.85 5.50
N ALA A 416 2.78 -11.53 5.51
CA ALA A 416 2.58 -10.75 6.72
C ALA A 416 1.21 -11.09 7.34
N ARG A 417 1.23 -11.58 8.59
CA ARG A 417 0.04 -11.66 9.44
C ARG A 417 -0.17 -10.34 10.17
N GLN A 418 -1.31 -10.21 10.79
CA GLN A 418 -1.67 -9.03 11.57
C GLN A 418 -2.40 -9.43 12.85
N TYR A 419 -2.29 -8.61 13.88
CA TYR A 419 -3.03 -8.75 15.13
C TYR A 419 -4.33 -7.95 14.99
N VAL A 420 -5.46 -8.66 14.86
CA VAL A 420 -6.77 -8.10 14.51
C VAL A 420 -7.80 -8.33 15.61
N LYS A 421 -8.87 -7.53 15.56
CA LYS A 421 -10.03 -7.70 16.42
C LYS A 421 -11.29 -7.31 15.63
N GLY A 422 -12.16 -8.26 15.36
CA GLY A 422 -13.50 -7.97 14.84
C GLY A 422 -14.37 -7.27 15.89
N VAL A 423 -15.47 -6.66 15.45
CA VAL A 423 -16.48 -6.07 16.35
C VAL A 423 -17.03 -7.18 17.24
N ASP A 424 -17.02 -6.96 18.56
CA ASP A 424 -17.47 -7.91 19.59
C ASP A 424 -16.71 -9.25 19.63
N GLU A 425 -15.52 -9.31 19.00
CA GLU A 425 -14.64 -10.47 19.02
C GLU A 425 -13.42 -10.30 19.94
N ALA A 426 -12.81 -11.42 20.34
CA ALA A 426 -11.49 -11.38 20.98
C ALA A 426 -10.38 -11.09 19.95
N PRO A 427 -9.31 -10.39 20.32
CA PRO A 427 -8.18 -10.20 19.43
C PRO A 427 -7.55 -11.54 19.03
N ARG A 428 -7.10 -11.63 17.77
CA ARG A 428 -6.43 -12.81 17.20
C ARG A 428 -5.36 -12.44 16.20
N ILE A 429 -4.46 -13.37 15.90
CA ILE A 429 -3.51 -13.24 14.81
C ILE A 429 -4.13 -13.89 13.56
N SER A 430 -4.22 -13.12 12.46
CA SER A 430 -4.81 -13.55 11.20
C SER A 430 -3.95 -13.11 10.01
N PHE A 431 -4.15 -13.73 8.84
CA PHE A 431 -3.57 -13.25 7.59
C PHE A 431 -4.30 -12.01 7.07
N PHE A 432 -5.61 -11.99 7.21
CA PHE A 432 -6.49 -10.96 6.63
C PHE A 432 -7.27 -10.24 7.74
N MET A 433 -7.76 -9.05 7.43
CA MET A 433 -8.63 -8.31 8.33
C MET A 433 -9.97 -9.06 8.52
N PRO A 434 -10.62 -8.93 9.69
CA PRO A 434 -11.89 -9.57 9.94
C PRO A 434 -12.99 -9.01 9.04
N HIS A 435 -13.90 -9.88 8.58
CA HIS A 435 -15.09 -9.46 7.81
C HIS A 435 -16.02 -8.61 8.67
N HIS A 436 -16.18 -8.97 9.94
CA HIS A 436 -16.98 -8.22 10.90
C HIS A 436 -16.15 -7.11 11.55
N ASN A 437 -16.11 -5.95 10.92
CA ASN A 437 -15.36 -4.77 11.34
C ASN A 437 -16.25 -3.52 11.43
N GLU A 438 -15.68 -2.40 11.84
CA GLU A 438 -16.40 -1.15 12.11
C GLU A 438 -17.07 -0.53 10.88
N SER A 439 -16.69 -0.93 9.66
CA SER A 439 -17.36 -0.47 8.43
C SER A 439 -18.71 -1.12 8.22
N GLY A 440 -18.94 -2.31 8.80
CA GLY A 440 -20.13 -3.13 8.61
C GLY A 440 -20.14 -3.92 7.28
N TYR A 441 -19.25 -3.61 6.32
CA TYR A 441 -19.22 -4.29 5.01
C TYR A 441 -17.87 -4.27 4.30
N TRP A 442 -16.98 -3.34 4.63
CA TRP A 442 -15.73 -3.18 3.91
C TRP A 442 -14.68 -4.17 4.40
N TRP A 443 -14.36 -5.10 3.55
CA TRP A 443 -13.21 -5.98 3.60
C TRP A 443 -12.87 -6.37 2.16
N GLN A 444 -11.62 -6.42 1.84
CA GLN A 444 -11.11 -6.63 0.48
C GLN A 444 -9.73 -7.26 0.51
N GLY A 445 -9.20 -7.59 -0.65
CA GLY A 445 -7.80 -7.98 -0.80
C GLY A 445 -6.87 -6.85 -0.35
N GLU A 446 -5.74 -7.22 0.25
CA GLU A 446 -4.90 -6.32 1.02
C GLU A 446 -3.55 -6.02 0.34
N ASN A 447 -3.54 -5.94 -1.00
CA ASN A 447 -2.31 -5.68 -1.73
C ASN A 447 -1.66 -4.33 -1.35
N ALA A 448 -2.46 -3.29 -1.02
CA ALA A 448 -1.94 -2.03 -0.50
C ALA A 448 -1.23 -2.21 0.84
N ARG A 449 -1.82 -2.99 1.77
CA ARG A 449 -1.19 -3.32 3.06
C ARG A 449 0.15 -4.01 2.86
N LEU A 450 0.20 -5.05 2.04
CA LEU A 450 1.41 -5.83 1.76
C LEU A 450 2.50 -4.94 1.14
N ALA A 451 2.14 -4.12 0.17
CA ALA A 451 3.06 -3.18 -0.45
C ALA A 451 3.53 -2.09 0.54
N SER A 452 2.65 -1.62 1.45
CA SER A 452 3.02 -0.65 2.50
C SER A 452 4.02 -1.23 3.49
N LEU A 453 3.85 -2.50 3.87
CA LEU A 453 4.79 -3.23 4.73
C LEU A 453 6.12 -3.49 4.00
N ALA A 454 6.10 -3.77 2.70
CA ALA A 454 7.31 -3.87 1.90
C ALA A 454 8.07 -2.53 1.84
N ALA A 455 7.36 -1.42 1.59
CA ALA A 455 7.94 -0.08 1.59
C ALA A 455 8.56 0.27 2.96
N MET A 456 7.84 -0.02 4.04
CA MET A 456 8.32 0.12 5.42
C MET A 456 9.62 -0.68 5.64
N ALA A 457 9.63 -1.94 5.25
CA ALA A 457 10.78 -2.82 5.46
C ALA A 457 12.02 -2.36 4.69
N PHE A 458 11.86 -1.99 3.42
CA PHE A 458 12.97 -1.48 2.60
C PHE A 458 13.48 -0.12 3.09
N ALA A 459 12.60 0.79 3.53
CA ALA A 459 13.00 2.04 4.15
C ALA A 459 13.75 1.79 5.46
N ALA A 460 13.23 0.92 6.33
CA ALA A 460 13.84 0.59 7.61
C ALA A 460 15.21 -0.11 7.46
N ALA A 461 15.38 -0.93 6.44
CA ALA A 461 16.66 -1.62 6.15
C ALA A 461 17.83 -0.63 5.99
N ARG A 462 17.56 0.60 5.55
CA ARG A 462 18.57 1.66 5.41
C ARG A 462 18.90 2.35 6.72
N HIS A 463 17.94 2.46 7.62
CA HIS A 463 18.14 3.02 8.95
C HIS A 463 18.78 2.02 9.92
N PHE A 464 18.58 0.71 9.70
CA PHE A 464 19.02 -0.37 10.58
C PHE A 464 19.82 -1.44 9.82
N PRO A 465 21.07 -1.18 9.42
CA PRO A 465 21.87 -2.09 8.58
C PRO A 465 22.02 -3.50 9.13
N GLN A 466 22.05 -3.67 10.47
CA GLN A 466 22.16 -4.99 11.10
C GLN A 466 20.91 -5.87 10.86
N GLN A 467 19.74 -5.26 10.66
CA GLN A 467 18.49 -5.95 10.37
C GLN A 467 18.17 -6.00 8.85
N SER A 468 18.97 -5.32 8.04
CA SER A 468 18.73 -5.16 6.59
C SER A 468 18.44 -6.50 5.88
N PRO A 469 19.20 -7.60 6.04
CA PRO A 469 18.91 -8.84 5.33
C PRO A 469 17.52 -9.43 5.65
N LEU A 470 17.07 -9.35 6.90
CA LEU A 470 15.75 -9.84 7.31
C LEU A 470 14.64 -8.95 6.75
N LEU A 471 14.82 -7.63 6.83
CA LEU A 471 13.84 -6.65 6.34
C LEU A 471 13.71 -6.69 4.82
N MET A 472 14.82 -6.81 4.09
CA MET A 472 14.82 -6.98 2.64
C MET A 472 14.09 -8.27 2.22
N THR A 473 14.35 -9.37 2.92
CA THR A 473 13.64 -10.64 2.70
C THR A 473 12.15 -10.50 2.98
N PHE A 474 11.77 -9.90 4.11
CA PHE A 474 10.38 -9.69 4.48
C PHE A 474 9.64 -8.85 3.43
N GLY A 475 10.21 -7.71 3.02
CA GLY A 475 9.62 -6.85 2.00
C GLY A 475 9.45 -7.57 0.65
N GLN A 476 10.48 -8.30 0.21
CA GLN A 476 10.45 -9.08 -1.03
C GLN A 476 9.33 -10.13 -1.02
N ARG A 477 9.11 -10.83 0.09
CA ARG A 477 8.07 -11.85 0.20
C ARG A 477 6.65 -11.27 0.06
N GLN A 478 6.41 -10.04 0.54
CA GLN A 478 5.12 -9.36 0.33
C GLN A 478 4.91 -9.01 -1.15
N LEU A 479 5.95 -8.55 -1.84
CA LEU A 479 5.88 -8.27 -3.28
C LEU A 479 5.76 -9.56 -4.10
N ASP A 480 6.42 -10.65 -3.73
CA ASP A 480 6.30 -11.96 -4.39
C ASP A 480 4.85 -12.46 -4.40
N TRP A 481 4.11 -12.25 -3.28
CA TRP A 481 2.69 -12.59 -3.21
C TRP A 481 1.86 -11.82 -4.24
N ILE A 482 2.06 -10.52 -4.35
CA ILE A 482 1.37 -9.67 -5.33
C ILE A 482 1.70 -10.10 -6.77
N LEU A 483 2.94 -10.53 -7.00
CA LEU A 483 3.49 -10.84 -8.32
C LEU A 483 3.40 -12.31 -8.72
N GLY A 484 2.56 -13.10 -8.05
CA GLY A 484 2.19 -14.44 -8.50
C GLY A 484 2.61 -15.59 -7.58
N GLN A 485 3.45 -15.38 -6.57
CA GLN A 485 3.76 -16.41 -5.59
C GLN A 485 2.68 -16.48 -4.51
N ASN A 486 1.51 -16.93 -4.91
CA ASN A 486 0.32 -17.07 -4.08
C ASN A 486 -0.44 -18.35 -4.46
N PRO A 487 -1.42 -18.81 -3.66
CA PRO A 487 -2.11 -20.09 -3.89
C PRO A 487 -2.87 -20.21 -5.22
N PHE A 488 -3.12 -19.09 -5.88
CA PHE A 488 -3.86 -19.00 -7.15
C PHE A 488 -2.94 -18.82 -8.36
N ASN A 489 -1.62 -18.80 -8.15
CA ASN A 489 -0.63 -18.58 -9.21
C ASN A 489 -0.97 -17.37 -10.09
N ALA A 490 -1.48 -16.30 -9.47
CA ALA A 490 -2.02 -15.13 -10.14
C ALA A 490 -1.14 -13.89 -9.91
N CYS A 491 -0.61 -13.30 -10.99
CA CYS A 491 0.01 -11.99 -10.92
C CYS A 491 -1.09 -10.91 -10.83
N MET A 492 -1.11 -10.18 -9.72
CA MET A 492 -2.14 -9.18 -9.46
C MET A 492 -1.78 -7.78 -10.00
N LEU A 493 -0.60 -7.64 -10.58
CA LEU A 493 -0.18 -6.48 -11.40
C LEU A 493 -0.58 -6.75 -12.85
N ALA A 494 -1.60 -6.07 -13.36
CA ALA A 494 -2.11 -6.27 -14.70
C ALA A 494 -1.08 -5.95 -15.79
N GLY A 495 -1.01 -6.80 -16.81
CA GLY A 495 -0.03 -6.70 -17.91
C GLY A 495 1.30 -7.39 -17.63
N HIS A 496 1.50 -7.96 -16.44
CA HIS A 496 2.67 -8.72 -16.05
C HIS A 496 2.29 -10.15 -15.63
N GLY A 497 3.22 -11.11 -15.81
CA GLY A 497 2.99 -12.49 -15.41
C GLY A 497 1.84 -13.17 -16.16
N ILE A 498 1.15 -14.07 -15.46
CA ILE A 498 -0.03 -14.80 -15.95
C ILE A 498 -1.17 -14.76 -14.94
N ASN A 499 -2.34 -15.21 -15.37
CA ASN A 499 -3.55 -15.29 -14.55
C ASN A 499 -3.94 -13.93 -13.95
N ASN A 500 -3.68 -12.83 -14.69
CA ASN A 500 -4.13 -11.51 -14.26
C ASN A 500 -5.64 -11.53 -14.08
N PRO A 501 -6.19 -11.04 -12.98
CA PRO A 501 -7.63 -10.99 -12.78
C PRO A 501 -8.28 -10.00 -13.73
N SER A 502 -9.46 -10.33 -14.24
CA SER A 502 -10.38 -9.38 -14.84
C SER A 502 -11.37 -8.92 -13.79
N TYR A 503 -11.85 -7.67 -13.89
CA TYR A 503 -12.91 -7.18 -13.02
C TYR A 503 -14.26 -7.46 -13.67
N THR A 504 -14.74 -6.58 -14.51
CA THR A 504 -15.95 -6.81 -15.30
C THR A 504 -15.81 -6.25 -16.71
N ALA A 505 -16.65 -6.69 -17.64
CA ALA A 505 -16.61 -6.21 -19.01
C ALA A 505 -16.86 -4.69 -19.14
N GLY A 506 -17.68 -4.10 -18.25
CA GLY A 506 -17.97 -2.66 -18.24
C GLY A 506 -16.85 -1.82 -17.60
N TYR A 507 -15.99 -2.43 -16.79
CA TYR A 507 -14.90 -1.78 -16.05
C TYR A 507 -13.66 -2.67 -16.11
N PRO A 508 -13.00 -2.75 -17.27
CA PRO A 508 -11.84 -3.61 -17.45
C PRO A 508 -10.65 -3.09 -16.66
N ASN A 509 -9.87 -4.01 -16.09
CA ASN A 509 -8.61 -3.69 -15.49
C ASN A 509 -7.61 -3.17 -16.54
N ALA A 510 -6.87 -2.13 -16.19
CA ALA A 510 -5.87 -1.50 -17.03
C ALA A 510 -4.46 -2.04 -16.70
N PRO A 511 -3.57 -2.18 -17.71
CA PRO A 511 -2.17 -2.54 -17.47
C PRO A 511 -1.49 -1.55 -16.50
N GLY A 512 -0.64 -2.09 -15.62
CA GLY A 512 0.05 -1.33 -14.57
C GLY A 512 -0.79 -1.13 -13.28
N GLY A 513 -2.10 -1.37 -13.33
CA GLY A 513 -2.95 -1.36 -12.14
C GLY A 513 -2.82 -2.66 -11.34
N ILE A 514 -3.00 -2.57 -10.03
CA ILE A 514 -3.01 -3.71 -9.10
C ILE A 514 -4.42 -3.85 -8.55
N CYS A 515 -4.98 -5.06 -8.61
CA CYS A 515 -6.30 -5.34 -8.06
C CYS A 515 -6.26 -5.47 -6.52
N ASN A 516 -7.45 -5.43 -5.90
CA ASN A 516 -7.60 -5.59 -4.45
C ASN A 516 -6.89 -6.86 -3.95
N GLY A 517 -7.12 -8.00 -4.61
CA GLY A 517 -6.34 -9.20 -4.39
C GLY A 517 -7.03 -10.28 -3.57
N ILE A 518 -6.24 -11.13 -2.96
CA ILE A 518 -6.66 -12.32 -2.23
C ILE A 518 -7.17 -11.92 -0.85
N THR A 519 -8.26 -12.57 -0.39
CA THR A 519 -8.89 -12.34 0.92
C THR A 519 -8.97 -13.64 1.73
N ALA A 520 -9.44 -13.53 2.98
CA ALA A 520 -10.06 -14.65 3.66
C ALA A 520 -11.26 -15.19 2.85
N GLY A 521 -11.64 -16.44 3.07
CA GLY A 521 -12.80 -17.04 2.41
C GLY A 521 -14.11 -16.33 2.76
N PHE A 522 -15.05 -16.29 1.83
CA PHE A 522 -16.28 -15.50 1.99
C PHE A 522 -17.16 -16.05 3.13
N ASP A 523 -17.35 -17.37 3.17
CA ASP A 523 -18.18 -18.06 4.17
C ASP A 523 -17.35 -18.59 5.36
N ASP A 524 -16.05 -18.81 5.17
CA ASP A 524 -15.12 -19.29 6.19
C ASP A 524 -13.85 -18.44 6.19
N GLU A 525 -13.73 -17.54 7.15
CA GLU A 525 -12.55 -16.66 7.29
C GLU A 525 -11.22 -17.41 7.48
N ALA A 526 -11.24 -18.71 7.83
CA ALA A 526 -10.02 -19.49 7.94
C ALA A 526 -9.48 -19.94 6.58
N GLU A 527 -10.32 -20.03 5.56
CA GLU A 527 -9.94 -20.37 4.18
C GLU A 527 -9.40 -19.10 3.45
N VAL A 528 -8.91 -19.31 2.24
CA VAL A 528 -8.42 -18.25 1.34
C VAL A 528 -9.26 -18.20 0.06
N ALA A 529 -9.62 -17.00 -0.39
CA ALA A 529 -10.45 -16.80 -1.58
C ALA A 529 -9.85 -15.78 -2.55
N PHE A 530 -10.05 -16.02 -3.84
CA PHE A 530 -9.74 -15.09 -4.91
C PHE A 530 -10.71 -15.27 -6.07
N ILE A 531 -11.57 -14.29 -6.27
CA ILE A 531 -12.63 -14.25 -7.30
C ILE A 531 -13.38 -15.59 -7.38
N PRO A 532 -14.09 -16.01 -6.31
CA PRO A 532 -14.91 -17.21 -6.36
C PRO A 532 -15.90 -17.17 -7.54
N GLU A 533 -16.15 -18.31 -8.17
CA GLU A 533 -16.93 -18.40 -9.40
C GLU A 533 -18.33 -17.79 -9.25
N GLU A 534 -18.98 -18.02 -8.11
CA GLU A 534 -20.30 -17.50 -7.78
C GLU A 534 -20.37 -15.98 -7.65
N TYR A 535 -19.22 -15.30 -7.43
CA TYR A 535 -19.13 -13.84 -7.29
C TYR A 535 -18.51 -13.15 -8.50
N ARG A 536 -17.99 -13.88 -9.49
CA ARG A 536 -17.21 -13.36 -10.61
C ARG A 536 -17.92 -12.25 -11.37
N ASP A 537 -19.21 -12.41 -11.64
CA ASP A 537 -20.02 -11.44 -12.39
C ASP A 537 -20.90 -10.56 -11.50
N ARG A 538 -20.69 -10.60 -10.19
CA ARG A 538 -21.46 -9.83 -9.21
C ARG A 538 -20.73 -8.58 -8.78
N LEU A 539 -21.09 -7.43 -9.33
CA LEU A 539 -20.48 -6.11 -9.02
C LEU A 539 -20.53 -5.75 -7.52
N ASP A 540 -21.55 -6.24 -6.81
CA ASP A 540 -21.73 -6.02 -5.38
C ASP A 540 -20.71 -6.76 -4.51
N GLN A 541 -20.01 -7.76 -5.06
CA GLN A 541 -19.05 -8.58 -4.33
C GLN A 541 -17.67 -8.66 -4.98
N ASN A 542 -17.57 -8.79 -6.33
CA ASN A 542 -16.28 -9.10 -6.96
C ASN A 542 -15.26 -7.96 -6.89
N TRP A 543 -15.69 -6.74 -6.57
CA TRP A 543 -14.78 -5.63 -6.28
C TRP A 543 -13.76 -5.98 -5.19
N ARG A 544 -14.16 -6.84 -4.22
CA ARG A 544 -13.30 -7.28 -3.12
C ARG A 544 -11.98 -7.87 -3.58
N TRP A 545 -11.95 -8.47 -4.75
CA TRP A 545 -10.80 -9.16 -5.32
C TRP A 545 -10.28 -8.52 -6.61
N GLY A 546 -11.16 -8.29 -7.57
CA GLY A 546 -10.80 -8.00 -8.96
C GLY A 546 -10.63 -6.54 -9.31
N GLU A 547 -11.22 -5.63 -8.55
CA GLU A 547 -11.15 -4.19 -8.80
C GLU A 547 -9.74 -3.64 -8.56
N GLN A 548 -9.25 -2.82 -9.48
CA GLN A 548 -8.02 -2.05 -9.29
C GLN A 548 -8.31 -0.78 -8.48
N TRP A 549 -7.47 -0.50 -7.50
CA TRP A 549 -7.61 0.63 -6.60
C TRP A 549 -6.30 1.40 -6.48
N ILE A 550 -6.36 2.74 -6.58
CA ILE A 550 -5.16 3.60 -6.67
C ILE A 550 -4.13 3.42 -5.53
N PRO A 551 -4.50 3.19 -4.26
CA PRO A 551 -3.53 2.95 -3.21
C PRO A 551 -2.62 1.75 -3.44
N HIS A 552 -3.09 0.69 -4.11
CA HIS A 552 -2.25 -0.49 -4.39
C HIS A 552 -1.05 -0.12 -5.26
N GLY A 553 -1.29 0.62 -6.34
CA GLY A 553 -0.23 1.09 -7.23
C GLY A 553 0.73 2.07 -6.55
N ALA A 554 0.20 2.98 -5.71
CA ALA A 554 1.00 3.97 -5.00
C ALA A 554 1.97 3.31 -4.00
N TRP A 555 1.48 2.40 -3.18
CA TRP A 555 2.31 1.66 -2.22
C TRP A 555 3.32 0.73 -2.91
N PHE A 556 2.90 0.07 -4.00
CA PHE A 556 3.80 -0.78 -4.77
C PHE A 556 4.93 0.04 -5.42
N ALA A 557 4.62 1.17 -6.06
CA ALA A 557 5.61 2.08 -6.62
C ALA A 557 6.61 2.55 -5.55
N LEU A 558 6.11 2.93 -4.37
CA LEU A 558 6.96 3.34 -3.25
C LEU A 558 7.86 2.20 -2.76
N ALA A 559 7.33 0.98 -2.64
CA ALA A 559 8.10 -0.17 -2.20
C ALA A 559 9.26 -0.50 -3.15
N ILE A 560 8.99 -0.61 -4.46
CA ILE A 560 10.05 -0.92 -5.45
C ILE A 560 11.05 0.24 -5.61
N SER A 561 10.63 1.49 -5.40
CA SER A 561 11.55 2.63 -5.40
C SER A 561 12.49 2.61 -4.19
N TRP A 562 11.99 2.26 -3.00
CA TRP A 562 12.83 2.04 -1.83
C TRP A 562 13.78 0.85 -2.01
N GLN A 563 13.33 -0.24 -2.64
CA GLN A 563 14.15 -1.42 -2.91
C GLN A 563 15.35 -1.08 -3.80
N SER A 564 15.15 -0.28 -4.85
CA SER A 564 16.17 0.03 -5.86
C SER A 564 17.11 1.18 -5.50
N THR A 565 16.85 1.93 -4.44
CA THR A 565 17.76 3.01 -4.05
C THR A 565 19.06 2.42 -3.49
N PRO A 566 20.26 2.83 -3.92
CA PRO A 566 21.53 2.32 -3.40
C PRO A 566 21.62 2.51 -1.87
N GLU A 567 22.21 1.54 -1.17
CA GLU A 567 22.57 1.72 0.25
C GLU A 567 23.42 2.98 0.38
N ALA A 568 23.11 3.83 1.37
CA ALA A 568 23.98 4.95 1.70
C ALA A 568 25.35 4.36 2.06
N ARG A 569 26.38 4.61 1.25
CA ARG A 569 27.75 4.30 1.64
C ARG A 569 28.04 5.16 2.88
N HIS A 570 28.16 4.53 4.01
CA HIS A 570 28.72 5.16 5.20
C HIS A 570 30.22 5.29 4.95
N ASP A 571 30.63 6.42 4.34
CA ASP A 571 32.03 6.86 4.31
C ASP A 571 32.43 7.39 5.70
#